data_57524c2c39da1e1b5a0ca83ef6ff8c63
#
_entry.id   57524c2c39da1e1b5a0ca83ef6ff8c63
#
_cell.length_a   1.000
_cell.length_b   1.000
_cell.length_c   1.000
_cell.angle_alpha   90.00
_cell.angle_beta   90.00
_cell.angle_gamma   90.00
#
_symmetry.space_group_name_H-M   'P 1'
#
loop_
_entity.id
_entity.type
_entity.pdbx_description
1 polymer ?
#
loop_
_entity_poly.entity_id
_entity_poly.type
_entity_poly.pdbx_seq_one_letter_code
_entity_poly.pdbx_strand_id
1 'polypeptide(L)'
;MTITELKTLLESVSGYADKVVYYQWPINEAPALPFVCFFERETYTFPADNITYYQRPRFSVELYTKNRDPEQEALFEAAFRTAGIYYTKETEYLEDERCQMTVFQL
;
A
#
# COMPACT_ATOMS: atom_id res chain seq x y z
N MET A 1 4.50 10.28 -7.60
CA MET A 1 3.25 9.50 -7.54
C MET A 1 2.29 10.17 -6.59
N THR A 2 1.04 10.28 -7.00
CA THR A 2 -0.01 10.89 -6.18
C THR A 2 -0.85 9.80 -5.51
N ILE A 3 -1.68 10.21 -4.54
CA ILE A 3 -2.63 9.29 -3.89
C ILE A 3 -3.54 8.64 -4.93
N THR A 4 -4.05 9.42 -5.88
CA THR A 4 -4.94 8.92 -6.93
C THR A 4 -4.23 7.92 -7.84
N GLU A 5 -3.00 8.22 -8.23
CA GLU A 5 -2.22 7.31 -9.07
C GLU A 5 -1.94 5.98 -8.38
N LEU A 6 -1.58 6.02 -7.11
CA LEU A 6 -1.31 4.81 -6.34
C LEU A 6 -2.59 4.00 -6.14
N LYS A 7 -3.70 4.66 -5.84
CA LYS A 7 -4.99 3.97 -5.69
C LYS A 7 -5.37 3.25 -6.99
N THR A 8 -5.21 3.92 -8.12
CA THR A 8 -5.50 3.31 -9.43
C THR A 8 -4.63 2.10 -9.67
N LEU A 9 -3.34 2.19 -9.35
CA LEU A 9 -2.42 1.06 -9.50
C LEU A 9 -2.84 -0.12 -8.64
N LEU A 10 -3.17 0.12 -7.37
CA LEU A 10 -3.57 -0.94 -6.44
C LEU A 10 -4.90 -1.58 -6.86
N GLU A 11 -5.85 -0.79 -7.31
CA GLU A 11 -7.13 -1.31 -7.78
C GLU A 11 -7.01 -2.10 -9.08
N SER A 12 -5.95 -1.89 -9.84
CA SER A 12 -5.69 -2.65 -11.07
C SER A 12 -5.21 -4.07 -10.81
N VAL A 13 -4.79 -4.37 -9.60
CA VAL A 13 -4.39 -5.72 -9.21
C VAL A 13 -5.61 -6.62 -9.22
N SER A 14 -5.48 -7.80 -9.83
CA SER A 14 -6.59 -8.74 -9.99
C SER A 14 -7.28 -9.08 -8.67
N GLY A 15 -8.59 -8.81 -8.62
CA GLY A 15 -9.40 -9.10 -7.45
C GLY A 15 -9.50 -7.96 -6.43
N TYR A 16 -8.88 -6.81 -6.69
CA TYR A 16 -8.82 -5.71 -5.72
C TYR A 16 -9.52 -4.43 -6.17
N ALA A 17 -10.34 -4.48 -7.21
CA ALA A 17 -11.01 -3.28 -7.74
C ALA A 17 -11.83 -2.53 -6.66
N ASP A 18 -12.49 -3.28 -5.77
CA ASP A 18 -13.34 -2.70 -4.73
C ASP A 18 -12.77 -2.91 -3.32
N LYS A 19 -11.49 -3.22 -3.23
CA LYS A 19 -10.88 -3.63 -1.96
C LYS A 19 -9.70 -2.76 -1.54
N VAL A 20 -9.61 -1.56 -2.08
CA VAL A 20 -8.54 -0.61 -1.78
C VAL A 20 -9.13 0.66 -1.19
N VAL A 21 -8.60 1.11 -0.05
CA VAL A 21 -9.02 2.34 0.60
C VAL A 21 -7.81 3.17 1.02
N TYR A 22 -7.97 4.48 0.95
CA TYR A 22 -6.98 5.39 1.50
C TYR A 22 -7.18 5.51 3.01
N TYR A 23 -6.12 5.30 3.76
CA TYR A 23 -6.02 5.39 5.21
C TYR A 23 -6.65 4.18 5.93
N GLN A 24 -7.97 4.12 6.05
CA GLN A 24 -8.64 2.99 6.71
C GLN A 24 -10.07 2.86 6.25
N TRP A 25 -10.61 1.67 6.39
CA TRP A 25 -12.02 1.43 6.12
C TRP A 25 -12.87 2.04 7.23
N PRO A 26 -14.03 2.62 6.89
CA PRO A 26 -14.98 3.06 7.91
C PRO A 26 -15.39 1.89 8.80
N ILE A 27 -15.83 2.20 10.02
CA ILE A 27 -16.25 1.18 10.98
C ILE A 27 -17.37 0.34 10.39
N ASN A 28 -17.23 -0.99 10.46
CA ASN A 28 -18.17 -1.97 9.94
C ASN A 28 -18.36 -1.96 8.42
N GLU A 29 -17.50 -1.29 7.67
CA GLU A 29 -17.59 -1.23 6.21
C GLU A 29 -16.42 -1.93 5.51
N ALA A 30 -15.49 -2.52 6.26
CA ALA A 30 -14.39 -3.26 5.66
C ALA A 30 -14.92 -4.49 4.91
N PRO A 31 -14.45 -4.73 3.68
CA PRO A 31 -14.84 -5.94 2.95
C PRO A 31 -14.22 -7.18 3.57
N ALA A 32 -14.64 -8.34 3.10
CA ALA A 32 -14.01 -9.58 3.53
C ALA A 32 -12.53 -9.59 3.08
N LEU A 33 -11.69 -10.26 3.86
CA LEU A 33 -10.28 -10.44 3.48
C LEU A 33 -10.17 -11.19 2.14
N PRO A 34 -9.20 -10.88 1.31
CA PRO A 34 -8.16 -9.88 1.51
C PRO A 34 -8.61 -8.47 1.12
N PHE A 35 -7.99 -7.47 1.72
CA PHE A 35 -8.20 -6.07 1.33
C PHE A 35 -6.94 -5.24 1.58
N VAL A 36 -6.92 -4.01 1.09
CA VAL A 36 -5.76 -3.14 1.12
C VAL A 36 -6.12 -1.78 1.69
N CYS A 37 -5.27 -1.30 2.58
CA CYS A 37 -5.27 0.10 3.03
C CYS A 37 -3.93 0.72 2.62
N PHE A 38 -3.94 1.97 2.22
CA PHE A 38 -2.69 2.67 1.93
C PHE A 38 -2.78 4.11 2.45
N PHE A 39 -1.61 4.66 2.77
CA PHE A 39 -1.58 6.04 3.27
C PHE A 39 -0.21 6.66 3.00
N GLU A 40 -0.20 7.99 2.95
CA GLU A 40 1.04 8.74 2.85
C GLU A 40 1.70 8.76 4.23
N ARG A 41 2.89 8.21 4.31
CA ARG A 41 3.61 8.06 5.55
C ARG A 41 4.37 9.32 5.94
N GLU A 42 5.08 9.87 4.95
CA GLU A 42 5.86 11.08 5.13
C GLU A 42 6.17 11.69 3.76
N THR A 43 6.47 12.98 3.75
CA THR A 43 6.97 13.66 2.56
C THR A 43 8.45 13.91 2.75
N TYR A 44 9.25 13.39 1.83
CA TYR A 44 10.68 13.62 1.84
C TYR A 44 10.99 14.92 1.11
N THR A 45 11.62 15.86 1.81
CA THR A 45 11.93 17.18 1.26
C THR A 45 13.43 17.34 1.11
N PHE A 46 13.86 17.71 -0.09
CA PHE A 46 15.27 17.99 -0.37
C PHE A 46 15.44 19.48 -0.60
N PRO A 47 16.45 20.11 0.03
CA PRO A 47 16.81 21.45 -0.36
C PRO A 47 17.45 21.41 -1.76
N ALA A 48 17.00 22.27 -2.64
CA ALA A 48 17.62 22.45 -3.94
C ALA A 48 18.28 23.84 -3.97
N ASP A 49 19.01 24.14 -5.02
CA ASP A 49 19.72 25.39 -5.13
C ASP A 49 18.83 26.60 -4.82
N ASN A 50 19.29 27.42 -3.91
CA ASN A 50 18.61 28.61 -3.39
C ASN A 50 17.45 28.21 -2.49
N ILE A 51 16.22 28.49 -2.86
CA ILE A 51 15.05 28.33 -2.01
C ILE A 51 14.04 27.32 -2.54
N THR A 52 14.40 26.58 -3.55
CA THR A 52 13.53 25.55 -4.13
C THR A 52 13.71 24.26 -3.38
N TYR A 53 12.61 23.62 -3.00
CA TYR A 53 12.60 22.32 -2.35
C TYR A 53 11.94 21.29 -3.24
N TYR A 54 12.55 20.12 -3.29
CA TYR A 54 11.97 18.97 -3.97
C TYR A 54 11.26 18.11 -2.93
N GLN A 55 9.98 17.83 -3.17
CA GLN A 55 9.16 17.02 -2.25
C GLN A 55 8.81 15.69 -2.90
N ARG A 56 8.98 14.63 -2.15
CA ARG A 56 8.66 13.29 -2.61
C ARG A 56 7.83 12.58 -1.54
N PRO A 57 6.53 12.35 -1.79
CA PRO A 57 5.69 11.62 -0.84
C PRO A 57 6.11 10.14 -0.77
N ARG A 58 6.02 9.59 0.42
CA ARG A 58 6.30 8.17 0.67
C ARG A 58 5.04 7.50 1.18
N PHE A 59 4.75 6.33 0.63
CA PHE A 59 3.52 5.63 0.94
C PHE A 59 3.79 4.30 1.63
N SER A 60 2.86 3.91 2.49
CA SER A 60 2.76 2.55 3.01
C SER A 60 1.52 1.90 2.41
N VAL A 61 1.67 0.67 1.96
CA VAL A 61 0.56 -0.13 1.44
C VAL A 61 0.44 -1.35 2.32
N GLU A 62 -0.72 -1.52 2.96
CA GLU A 62 -0.97 -2.63 3.88
C GLU A 62 -1.95 -3.59 3.26
N LEU A 63 -1.47 -4.81 2.99
CA LEU A 63 -2.29 -5.90 2.49
C LEU A 63 -2.68 -6.80 3.65
N TYR A 64 -3.97 -6.96 3.86
CA TYR A 64 -4.51 -7.81 4.93
C TYR A 64 -5.05 -9.11 4.32
N THR A 65 -4.57 -10.23 4.81
CA THR A 65 -5.00 -11.57 4.36
C THR A 65 -5.31 -12.42 5.58
N LYS A 66 -6.13 -13.45 5.40
CA LYS A 66 -6.47 -14.33 6.51
C LYS A 66 -5.24 -15.06 7.04
N ASN A 67 -4.45 -15.61 6.12
CA ASN A 67 -3.20 -16.30 6.43
C ASN A 67 -2.10 -15.72 5.55
N ARG A 68 -0.86 -16.06 5.85
CA ARG A 68 0.26 -15.68 4.98
C ARG A 68 -0.01 -16.20 3.57
N ASP A 69 -0.04 -15.31 2.61
CA ASP A 69 -0.40 -15.66 1.22
C ASP A 69 0.61 -15.05 0.25
N PRO A 70 1.71 -15.78 -0.01
CA PRO A 70 2.73 -15.27 -0.93
C PRO A 70 2.24 -15.01 -2.35
N GLU A 71 1.19 -15.71 -2.80
CA GLU A 71 0.64 -15.47 -4.13
C GLU A 71 -0.01 -14.09 -4.23
N GLN A 72 -0.76 -13.70 -3.20
CA GLN A 72 -1.37 -12.37 -3.15
C GLN A 72 -0.30 -11.28 -3.03
N GLU A 73 0.70 -11.52 -2.19
CA GLU A 73 1.83 -10.59 -2.06
C GLU A 73 2.53 -10.40 -3.40
N ALA A 74 2.74 -11.48 -4.14
CA ALA A 74 3.43 -11.43 -5.43
C ALA A 74 2.67 -10.62 -6.48
N LEU A 75 1.35 -10.57 -6.42
CA LEU A 75 0.55 -9.76 -7.34
C LEU A 75 0.88 -8.28 -7.18
N PHE A 76 0.99 -7.81 -5.94
CA PHE A 76 1.35 -6.42 -5.66
C PHE A 76 2.81 -6.15 -6.00
N GLU A 77 3.70 -7.07 -5.69
CA GLU A 77 5.11 -6.93 -6.02
C GLU A 77 5.31 -6.80 -7.53
N ALA A 78 4.59 -7.60 -8.32
CA ALA A 78 4.65 -7.51 -9.78
C ALA A 78 4.13 -6.16 -10.28
N ALA A 79 3.05 -5.64 -9.68
CA ALA A 79 2.52 -4.35 -10.04
C ALA A 79 3.53 -3.22 -9.76
N PHE A 80 4.19 -3.27 -8.62
CA PHE A 80 5.20 -2.27 -8.27
C PHE A 80 6.39 -2.35 -9.22
N ARG A 81 6.88 -3.55 -9.53
CA ARG A 81 8.00 -3.71 -10.46
C ARG A 81 7.64 -3.19 -11.86
N THR A 82 6.46 -3.50 -12.34
CA THR A 82 6.00 -3.03 -13.65
C THR A 82 5.91 -1.51 -13.71
N ALA A 83 5.51 -0.89 -12.61
CA ALA A 83 5.43 0.56 -12.50
C ALA A 83 6.78 1.23 -12.21
N GLY A 84 7.83 0.45 -12.01
CA GLY A 84 9.15 0.99 -11.70
C GLY A 84 9.27 1.52 -10.28
N ILE A 85 8.47 0.99 -9.35
CA ILE A 85 8.44 1.45 -7.96
C ILE A 85 9.32 0.56 -7.11
N TYR A 86 10.28 1.17 -6.42
CA TYR A 86 11.09 0.47 -5.43
C TYR A 86 10.28 0.33 -4.14
N TYR A 87 10.37 -0.83 -3.51
CA TYR A 87 9.64 -1.10 -2.27
C TYR A 87 10.44 -1.98 -1.33
N THR A 88 10.10 -1.93 -0.03
CA THR A 88 10.52 -2.90 0.96
C THR A 88 9.27 -3.58 1.50
N LYS A 89 9.42 -4.82 1.96
CA LYS A 89 8.29 -5.62 2.42
C LYS A 89 8.55 -6.15 3.83
N GLU A 90 7.54 -6.02 4.69
CA GLU A 90 7.54 -6.59 6.03
C GLU A 90 6.20 -7.29 6.25
N THR A 91 6.19 -8.33 7.07
CA THR A 91 4.97 -9.07 7.39
C THR A 91 4.81 -9.17 8.90
N GLU A 92 3.55 -9.14 9.34
CA GLU A 92 3.21 -9.23 10.75
C GLU A 92 1.86 -9.93 10.90
N TYR A 93 1.75 -10.82 11.88
CA TYR A 93 0.47 -11.42 12.22
C TYR A 93 -0.21 -10.59 13.31
N LEU A 94 -1.46 -10.18 13.05
CA LEU A 94 -2.25 -9.39 13.97
C LEU A 94 -3.16 -10.33 14.78
N GLU A 95 -2.76 -10.65 16.01
CA GLU A 95 -3.48 -11.62 16.83
C GLU A 95 -4.91 -11.17 17.16
N ASP A 96 -5.10 -9.89 17.46
CA ASP A 96 -6.42 -9.36 17.83
C ASP A 96 -7.40 -9.43 16.66
N GLU A 97 -6.95 -9.16 15.45
CA GLU A 97 -7.76 -9.19 14.24
C GLU A 97 -7.75 -10.55 13.56
N ARG A 98 -6.89 -11.45 14.00
CA ARG A 98 -6.72 -12.79 13.43
C ARG A 98 -6.47 -12.77 11.93
N CYS A 99 -5.57 -11.90 11.52
CA CYS A 99 -5.20 -11.79 10.12
C CYS A 99 -3.71 -11.49 9.99
N GLN A 100 -3.20 -11.68 8.79
CA GLN A 100 -1.82 -11.38 8.42
C GLN A 100 -1.78 -10.02 7.72
N MET A 101 -0.83 -9.17 8.12
CA MET A 101 -0.62 -7.90 7.47
C MET A 101 0.74 -7.92 6.75
N THR A 102 0.73 -7.58 5.48
CA THR A 102 1.95 -7.39 4.70
C THR A 102 2.07 -5.91 4.38
N VAL A 103 3.16 -5.29 4.78
CA VAL A 103 3.39 -3.86 4.56
C VAL A 103 4.43 -3.68 3.47
N PHE A 104 4.04 -2.96 2.43
CA PHE A 104 4.97 -2.52 1.39
C PHE A 104 5.25 -1.04 1.62
N GLN A 105 6.51 -0.70 1.84
CA GLN A 105 6.93 0.68 2.01
C GLN A 105 7.56 1.15 0.70
N LEU A 106 6.91 2.13 0.10
CA LEU A 106 7.30 2.63 -1.22
C LEU A 106 8.20 3.85 -1.16
#